data_80946c443fb490b8a79da69aa6144b1d
#
_entry.id   80946c443fb490b8a79da69aa6144b1d
#
_cell.length_a   1.000
_cell.length_b   1.000
_cell.length_c   1.000
_cell.angle_alpha   90.00
_cell.angle_beta   90.00
_cell.angle_gamma   90.00
#
_symmetry.space_group_name_H-M   'P 1'
#
loop_
_entity.id
_entity.type
_entity.pdbx_description
1 polymer ?
#
loop_
_entity_poly.entity_id
_entity_poly.type
_entity_poly.pdbx_seq_one_letter_code
_entity_poly.pdbx_strand_id
1 'polypeptide(L)'
;MKYNDLRDFIQHLEAIGELKRIAYEADPHLEITEICDRTLKAGGPALLFENPKGYNVPLLGNLFGTPERVALGMGQDSVAALREVGRLLAFLKEPEPPKGFRDIFDKLPMFKQVLNMPAKTVRHPPCQEVVLAGDEIDLGRYPIQTCWPGDAGPLITWALVITRGPNKERQNLGIYRQQVIGKNKTIMRWLAHRGGALDFRDWQEARPGEPFPVAVALGADPATILGAVTPVPDALSEYAFAGLLRGSKTEVAKCLTSDLQVPASAEIVLEGFLYPGDMAPEGPFGDHTGYYNEVDEFPVFTIERITQRKDPIYHSTYTGRPPDEPAVLGVALNEVFVPILQKQFPEIVDFYLPPEGCSYRLAVVSMKKQYPGHAKRVMFGVWSFLRQFMYTKFVIVVDDDVDARNWQDVIWAITTRMDPARDMTLIDNTPIDYLDFASPVSGMGSKAGFDATNKWPGETTREWGLPIVMDADIQQRVDAIWAELGI
;
A
#
# COMPACT_ATOMS: atom_id res chain seq x y z
N MET A 1 -8.98 -17.24 -4.45
CA MET A 1 -8.37 -17.76 -5.70
C MET A 1 -6.86 -17.70 -5.63
N LYS A 2 -6.11 -18.46 -6.45
CA LYS A 2 -4.64 -18.44 -6.43
C LYS A 2 -4.14 -18.05 -7.80
N TYR A 3 -3.27 -17.05 -7.87
CA TYR A 3 -2.64 -16.61 -9.10
C TYR A 3 -1.15 -16.94 -9.04
N ASN A 4 -0.64 -17.64 -10.06
CA ASN A 4 0.77 -18.04 -10.10
C ASN A 4 1.66 -16.89 -10.61
N ASP A 5 1.10 -16.04 -11.47
CA ASP A 5 1.77 -14.89 -12.06
C ASP A 5 0.77 -13.74 -12.34
N LEU A 6 1.26 -12.66 -12.91
CA LEU A 6 0.46 -11.52 -13.33
C LEU A 6 -0.54 -11.89 -14.41
N ARG A 7 -0.17 -12.81 -15.32
CA ARG A 7 -1.01 -13.19 -16.48
C ARG A 7 -2.22 -14.00 -16.04
N ASP A 8 -2.08 -14.89 -15.05
CA ASP A 8 -3.23 -15.58 -14.43
C ASP A 8 -4.24 -14.58 -13.87
N PHE A 9 -3.75 -13.51 -13.23
CA PHE A 9 -4.60 -12.45 -12.68
C PHE A 9 -5.29 -11.63 -13.77
N ILE A 10 -4.55 -11.24 -14.81
CA ILE A 10 -5.09 -10.56 -15.99
C ILE A 10 -6.21 -11.38 -16.64
N GLN A 11 -5.99 -12.68 -16.87
CA GLN A 11 -6.99 -13.57 -17.46
C GLN A 11 -8.24 -13.68 -16.58
N HIS A 12 -8.07 -13.76 -15.28
CA HIS A 12 -9.20 -13.79 -14.37
C HIS A 12 -10.00 -12.49 -14.40
N LEU A 13 -9.33 -11.34 -14.31
CA LEU A 13 -9.99 -10.03 -14.37
C LEU A 13 -10.73 -9.83 -15.70
N GLU A 14 -10.14 -10.28 -16.81
CA GLU A 14 -10.78 -10.23 -18.13
C GLU A 14 -12.05 -11.10 -18.16
N ALA A 15 -11.99 -12.31 -17.60
CA ALA A 15 -13.11 -13.25 -17.57
C ALA A 15 -14.30 -12.73 -16.73
N ILE A 16 -14.05 -11.92 -15.71
CA ILE A 16 -15.11 -11.32 -14.86
C ILE A 16 -15.51 -9.90 -15.30
N GLY A 17 -14.91 -9.38 -16.39
CA GLY A 17 -15.21 -8.04 -16.91
C GLY A 17 -14.51 -6.89 -16.20
N GLU A 18 -13.52 -7.19 -15.32
CA GLU A 18 -12.73 -6.24 -14.55
C GLU A 18 -11.42 -5.82 -15.23
N LEU A 19 -11.22 -6.24 -16.49
CA LEU A 19 -10.09 -5.80 -17.32
C LEU A 19 -10.57 -5.47 -18.73
N LYS A 20 -10.08 -4.37 -19.29
CA LYS A 20 -10.32 -3.96 -20.68
C LYS A 20 -9.02 -3.85 -21.45
N ARG A 21 -8.97 -4.48 -22.62
CA ARG A 21 -7.88 -4.30 -23.61
C ARG A 21 -8.12 -3.04 -24.41
N ILE A 22 -7.09 -2.21 -24.54
CA ILE A 22 -7.10 -0.95 -25.30
C ILE A 22 -6.24 -1.12 -26.53
N ALA A 23 -6.88 -1.22 -27.69
CA ALA A 23 -6.20 -1.33 -28.97
C ALA A 23 -5.77 0.03 -29.54
N TYR A 24 -6.32 1.13 -29.00
CA TYR A 24 -5.94 2.48 -29.39
C TYR A 24 -4.46 2.72 -29.09
N GLU A 25 -3.74 3.36 -30.01
CA GLU A 25 -2.33 3.73 -29.85
C GLU A 25 -2.23 4.93 -28.87
N ALA A 26 -2.13 4.63 -27.59
CA ALA A 26 -2.06 5.63 -26.53
C ALA A 26 -0.61 6.02 -26.21
N ASP A 27 -0.36 7.30 -25.98
CA ASP A 27 0.97 7.83 -25.69
C ASP A 27 1.32 7.63 -24.21
N PRO A 28 2.44 6.95 -23.85
CA PRO A 28 2.91 6.87 -22.46
C PRO A 28 3.28 8.24 -21.85
N HIS A 29 3.49 9.25 -22.67
CA HIS A 29 3.65 10.62 -22.22
C HIS A 29 2.28 11.25 -22.01
N LEU A 30 1.85 11.34 -20.75
CA LEU A 30 0.63 11.98 -20.23
C LEU A 30 -0.69 11.26 -20.58
N GLU A 31 -0.91 10.79 -21.81
CA GLU A 31 -2.22 10.32 -22.26
C GLU A 31 -2.68 9.06 -21.54
N ILE A 32 -1.80 8.06 -21.38
CA ILE A 32 -2.11 6.82 -20.64
C ILE A 32 -2.47 7.15 -19.20
N THR A 33 -1.78 8.10 -18.57
CA THR A 33 -2.08 8.54 -17.19
C THR A 33 -3.48 9.15 -17.10
N GLU A 34 -3.85 10.05 -18.03
CA GLU A 34 -5.17 10.68 -18.05
C GLU A 34 -6.29 9.63 -18.25
N ILE A 35 -6.06 8.64 -19.12
CA ILE A 35 -7.02 7.55 -19.33
C ILE A 35 -7.17 6.73 -18.05
N CYS A 36 -6.07 6.37 -17.39
CA CYS A 36 -6.08 5.63 -16.12
C CYS A 36 -6.76 6.41 -14.99
N ASP A 37 -6.47 7.71 -14.85
CA ASP A 37 -7.03 8.59 -13.82
C ASP A 37 -8.56 8.70 -13.95
N ARG A 38 -9.07 8.95 -15.16
CA ARG A 38 -10.51 9.00 -15.40
C ARG A 38 -11.18 7.65 -15.16
N THR A 39 -10.53 6.56 -15.57
CA THR A 39 -11.06 5.21 -15.39
C THR A 39 -11.14 4.86 -13.91
N LEU A 40 -10.09 5.13 -13.14
CA LEU A 40 -10.06 4.88 -11.69
C LEU A 40 -11.15 5.71 -10.97
N LYS A 41 -11.25 7.00 -11.26
CA LYS A 41 -12.26 7.89 -10.65
C LYS A 41 -13.70 7.52 -10.98
N ALA A 42 -13.91 6.82 -12.10
CA ALA A 42 -15.20 6.25 -12.46
C ALA A 42 -15.44 4.83 -11.88
N GLY A 43 -14.53 4.29 -11.06
CA GLY A 43 -14.59 2.92 -10.57
C GLY A 43 -14.45 1.87 -11.68
N GLY A 44 -13.76 2.22 -12.78
CA GLY A 44 -13.65 1.39 -13.97
C GLY A 44 -12.60 0.27 -13.87
N PRO A 45 -12.47 -0.56 -14.94
CA PRO A 45 -11.66 -1.77 -14.96
C PRO A 45 -10.14 -1.47 -14.98
N ALA A 46 -9.33 -2.51 -14.77
CA ALA A 46 -7.92 -2.52 -15.15
C ALA A 46 -7.77 -2.35 -16.68
N LEU A 47 -6.68 -1.72 -17.12
CA LEU A 47 -6.47 -1.38 -18.53
C LEU A 47 -5.18 -2.02 -19.04
N LEU A 48 -5.29 -2.83 -20.11
CA LEU A 48 -4.15 -3.35 -20.83
C LEU A 48 -4.03 -2.64 -22.19
N PHE A 49 -3.11 -1.68 -22.28
CA PHE A 49 -2.79 -0.99 -23.53
C PHE A 49 -1.91 -1.90 -24.39
N GLU A 50 -2.48 -2.42 -25.48
CA GLU A 50 -1.79 -3.38 -26.35
C GLU A 50 -0.77 -2.71 -27.27
N ASN A 51 -0.99 -1.44 -27.61
CA ASN A 51 -0.19 -0.66 -28.55
C ASN A 51 0.25 0.68 -27.97
N PRO A 52 1.10 0.74 -26.90
CA PRO A 52 1.63 2.02 -26.44
C PRO A 52 2.46 2.65 -27.57
N LYS A 53 2.21 3.92 -27.86
CA LYS A 53 2.82 4.65 -28.97
C LYS A 53 4.34 4.61 -28.92
N GLY A 54 4.94 4.05 -29.98
CA GLY A 54 6.39 3.92 -30.11
C GLY A 54 7.00 2.68 -29.42
N TYR A 55 6.19 1.79 -28.87
CA TYR A 55 6.65 0.60 -28.14
C TYR A 55 5.93 -0.67 -28.61
N ASN A 56 6.66 -1.81 -28.51
CA ASN A 56 6.11 -3.15 -28.78
C ASN A 56 5.74 -3.90 -27.50
N VAL A 57 6.00 -3.32 -26.32
CA VAL A 57 5.69 -3.91 -25.02
C VAL A 57 4.37 -3.34 -24.53
N PRO A 58 3.34 -4.17 -24.28
CA PRO A 58 2.08 -3.69 -23.75
C PRO A 58 2.23 -3.14 -22.33
N LEU A 59 1.39 -2.15 -21.98
CA LEU A 59 1.35 -1.51 -20.67
C LEU A 59 0.07 -1.88 -19.92
N LEU A 60 0.23 -2.35 -18.69
CA LEU A 60 -0.87 -2.62 -17.76
C LEU A 60 -0.97 -1.49 -16.73
N GLY A 61 -2.10 -0.82 -16.70
CA GLY A 61 -2.41 0.24 -15.72
C GLY A 61 -3.72 0.00 -14.98
N ASN A 62 -3.93 0.77 -13.90
CA ASN A 62 -5.15 0.70 -13.07
C ASN A 62 -5.47 -0.71 -12.55
N LEU A 63 -4.43 -1.54 -12.32
CA LEU A 63 -4.60 -2.94 -11.95
C LEU A 63 -5.34 -3.06 -10.60
N PHE A 64 -4.93 -2.27 -9.63
CA PHE A 64 -5.50 -2.24 -8.28
C PHE A 64 -6.40 -1.03 -8.03
N GLY A 65 -7.05 -0.52 -9.09
CA GLY A 65 -7.87 0.68 -9.05
C GLY A 65 -9.25 0.52 -8.38
N THR A 66 -9.58 -0.66 -7.82
CA THR A 66 -10.73 -0.88 -6.93
C THR A 66 -10.34 -1.74 -5.73
N PRO A 67 -10.98 -1.53 -4.54
CA PRO A 67 -10.71 -2.36 -3.36
C PRO A 67 -10.97 -3.85 -3.60
N GLU A 68 -11.93 -4.19 -4.47
CA GLU A 68 -12.29 -5.56 -4.84
C GLU A 68 -11.12 -6.23 -5.59
N ARG A 69 -10.48 -5.54 -6.54
CA ARG A 69 -9.30 -6.08 -7.25
C ARG A 69 -8.11 -6.25 -6.33
N VAL A 70 -7.96 -5.36 -5.33
CA VAL A 70 -6.94 -5.53 -4.28
C VAL A 70 -7.23 -6.79 -3.45
N ALA A 71 -8.48 -6.99 -3.01
CA ALA A 71 -8.87 -8.18 -2.27
C ALA A 71 -8.61 -9.47 -3.06
N LEU A 72 -9.03 -9.51 -4.34
CA LEU A 72 -8.76 -10.63 -5.25
C LEU A 72 -7.25 -10.90 -5.37
N GLY A 73 -6.44 -9.85 -5.56
CA GLY A 73 -4.98 -9.96 -5.63
C GLY A 73 -4.34 -10.50 -4.35
N MET A 74 -4.95 -10.24 -3.19
CA MET A 74 -4.56 -10.80 -1.88
C MET A 74 -5.17 -12.20 -1.63
N GLY A 75 -5.81 -12.79 -2.63
CA GLY A 75 -6.41 -14.13 -2.53
C GLY A 75 -7.70 -14.19 -1.75
N GLN A 76 -8.38 -13.05 -1.54
CA GLN A 76 -9.64 -12.94 -0.83
C GLN A 76 -10.81 -12.72 -1.80
N ASP A 77 -11.99 -13.25 -1.45
CA ASP A 77 -13.18 -13.18 -2.31
C ASP A 77 -13.98 -11.87 -2.11
N SER A 78 -13.64 -11.07 -1.11
CA SER A 78 -14.26 -9.76 -0.85
C SER A 78 -13.33 -8.84 -0.04
N VAL A 79 -13.61 -7.55 -0.08
CA VAL A 79 -12.89 -6.53 0.73
C VAL A 79 -13.01 -6.85 2.22
N ALA A 80 -14.20 -7.22 2.69
CA ALA A 80 -14.43 -7.59 4.10
C ALA A 80 -13.59 -8.79 4.55
N ALA A 81 -13.31 -9.73 3.64
CA ALA A 81 -12.47 -10.91 3.94
C ALA A 81 -10.99 -10.55 4.19
N LEU A 82 -10.54 -9.35 3.82
CA LEU A 82 -9.20 -8.86 4.17
C LEU A 82 -8.98 -8.76 5.68
N ARG A 83 -10.06 -8.67 6.49
CA ARG A 83 -9.96 -8.75 7.96
C ARG A 83 -9.35 -10.07 8.45
N GLU A 84 -9.54 -11.16 7.71
CA GLU A 84 -8.89 -12.44 8.03
C GLU A 84 -7.37 -12.36 7.88
N VAL A 85 -6.90 -11.65 6.84
CA VAL A 85 -5.47 -11.36 6.67
C VAL A 85 -4.95 -10.55 7.85
N GLY A 86 -5.71 -9.53 8.29
CA GLY A 86 -5.38 -8.74 9.47
C GLY A 86 -5.32 -9.56 10.77
N ARG A 87 -6.26 -10.49 10.97
CA ARG A 87 -6.26 -11.42 12.13
C ARG A 87 -5.04 -12.33 12.10
N LEU A 88 -4.67 -12.84 10.92
CA LEU A 88 -3.47 -13.65 10.74
C LEU A 88 -2.20 -12.85 11.10
N LEU A 89 -2.07 -11.62 10.60
CA LEU A 89 -0.93 -10.75 10.92
C LEU A 89 -0.88 -10.39 12.41
N ALA A 90 -2.02 -10.09 13.03
CA ALA A 90 -2.12 -9.81 14.47
C ALA A 90 -1.68 -11.04 15.30
N PHE A 91 -2.06 -12.24 14.89
CA PHE A 91 -1.62 -13.49 15.51
C PHE A 91 -0.11 -13.73 15.34
N LEU A 92 0.42 -13.52 14.12
CA LEU A 92 1.86 -13.71 13.85
C LEU A 92 2.73 -12.70 14.62
N LYS A 93 2.22 -11.50 14.86
CA LYS A 93 2.92 -10.47 15.64
C LYS A 93 2.97 -10.82 17.13
N GLU A 94 1.88 -11.36 17.67
CA GLU A 94 1.75 -11.73 19.07
C GLU A 94 1.01 -13.08 19.19
N PRO A 95 1.72 -14.21 19.03
CA PRO A 95 1.11 -15.53 19.10
C PRO A 95 0.51 -15.82 20.49
N GLU A 96 -0.75 -16.19 20.54
CA GLU A 96 -1.40 -16.65 21.76
C GLU A 96 -1.33 -18.17 21.86
N PRO A 97 -0.97 -18.72 23.03
CA PRO A 97 -1.04 -20.15 23.24
C PRO A 97 -2.49 -20.64 23.09
N PRO A 98 -2.72 -21.82 22.49
CA PRO A 98 -4.07 -22.34 22.33
C PRO A 98 -4.75 -22.59 23.67
N LYS A 99 -5.99 -22.13 23.80
CA LYS A 99 -6.81 -22.21 25.02
C LYS A 99 -7.49 -23.58 25.26
N GLY A 100 -7.20 -24.57 24.38
CA GLY A 100 -7.74 -25.92 24.44
C GLY A 100 -7.77 -26.65 23.10
N PHE A 101 -8.21 -27.91 23.11
CA PHE A 101 -8.24 -28.76 21.89
C PHE A 101 -9.10 -28.15 20.76
N ARG A 102 -10.21 -27.51 21.09
CA ARG A 102 -11.09 -26.88 20.10
C ARG A 102 -10.40 -25.70 19.40
N ASP A 103 -9.68 -24.88 20.15
CA ASP A 103 -8.89 -23.76 19.63
C ASP A 103 -7.74 -24.22 18.71
N ILE A 104 -7.14 -25.40 18.99
CA ILE A 104 -6.14 -26.03 18.10
C ILE A 104 -6.77 -26.41 16.75
N PHE A 105 -7.97 -27.00 16.76
CA PHE A 105 -8.66 -27.36 15.53
C PHE A 105 -9.08 -26.13 14.71
N ASP A 106 -9.57 -25.08 15.38
CA ASP A 106 -9.97 -23.84 14.74
C ASP A 106 -8.77 -23.09 14.11
N LYS A 107 -7.59 -23.20 14.72
CA LYS A 107 -6.32 -22.61 14.21
C LYS A 107 -5.58 -23.50 13.19
N LEU A 108 -6.01 -24.75 12.99
CA LEU A 108 -5.33 -25.70 12.08
C LEU A 108 -5.19 -25.19 10.63
N PRO A 109 -6.18 -24.50 10.02
CA PRO A 109 -6.03 -23.90 8.70
C PRO A 109 -4.91 -22.85 8.66
N MET A 110 -4.80 -22.02 9.70
CA MET A 110 -3.74 -21.01 9.84
C MET A 110 -2.35 -21.66 9.94
N PHE A 111 -2.19 -22.74 10.72
CA PHE A 111 -0.93 -23.47 10.79
C PHE A 111 -0.54 -24.12 9.46
N LYS A 112 -1.51 -24.58 8.66
CA LYS A 112 -1.24 -25.08 7.31
C LYS A 112 -0.72 -24.00 6.37
N GLN A 113 -1.21 -22.76 6.52
CA GLN A 113 -0.73 -21.63 5.72
C GLN A 113 0.74 -21.32 6.02
N VAL A 114 1.19 -21.46 7.25
CA VAL A 114 2.60 -21.25 7.65
C VAL A 114 3.56 -22.16 6.86
N LEU A 115 3.13 -23.33 6.41
CA LEU A 115 3.95 -24.22 5.56
C LEU A 115 4.26 -23.64 4.18
N ASN A 116 3.54 -22.62 3.76
CA ASN A 116 3.74 -21.91 2.49
C ASN A 116 4.68 -20.70 2.61
N MET A 117 5.13 -20.35 3.81
CA MET A 117 6.01 -19.22 4.05
C MET A 117 7.40 -19.34 3.39
N PRO A 118 8.11 -20.48 3.46
CA PRO A 118 9.44 -20.57 2.86
C PRO A 118 9.35 -20.41 1.34
N ALA A 119 10.12 -19.48 0.78
CA ALA A 119 10.25 -19.34 -0.67
C ALA A 119 10.88 -20.60 -1.29
N LYS A 120 10.57 -20.84 -2.57
CA LYS A 120 11.08 -21.97 -3.35
C LYS A 120 11.87 -21.46 -4.54
N THR A 121 13.17 -21.76 -4.60
CA THR A 121 14.00 -21.43 -5.76
C THR A 121 13.68 -22.35 -6.94
N VAL A 122 13.49 -21.76 -8.13
CA VAL A 122 13.24 -22.49 -9.38
C VAL A 122 14.45 -22.41 -10.32
N ARG A 123 14.67 -23.45 -11.12
CA ARG A 123 15.86 -23.56 -11.98
C ARG A 123 15.71 -22.87 -13.34
N HIS A 124 14.49 -22.82 -13.88
CA HIS A 124 14.16 -22.21 -15.18
C HIS A 124 13.03 -21.20 -14.98
N PRO A 125 13.33 -20.04 -14.40
CA PRO A 125 12.29 -19.06 -14.09
C PRO A 125 11.83 -18.32 -15.36
N PRO A 126 10.52 -18.08 -15.53
CA PRO A 126 10.01 -17.30 -16.66
C PRO A 126 10.66 -15.91 -16.79
N CYS A 127 10.99 -15.26 -15.69
CA CYS A 127 11.65 -13.94 -15.70
C CYS A 127 13.06 -13.93 -16.30
N GLN A 128 13.63 -15.10 -16.67
CA GLN A 128 14.96 -15.21 -17.26
C GLN A 128 14.95 -15.88 -18.65
N GLU A 129 13.81 -15.86 -19.36
CA GLU A 129 13.70 -16.39 -20.72
C GLU A 129 14.53 -15.59 -21.71
N VAL A 130 14.65 -14.28 -21.53
CA VAL A 130 15.48 -13.36 -22.30
C VAL A 130 16.46 -12.65 -21.37
N VAL A 131 17.72 -12.54 -21.79
CA VAL A 131 18.78 -11.88 -21.01
C VAL A 131 19.43 -10.81 -21.87
N LEU A 132 19.37 -9.56 -21.42
CA LEU A 132 19.99 -8.41 -22.08
C LEU A 132 21.20 -7.95 -21.27
N ALA A 133 22.33 -7.71 -21.95
CA ALA A 133 23.61 -7.36 -21.34
C ALA A 133 24.38 -6.34 -22.17
N GLY A 134 25.27 -5.57 -21.53
CA GLY A 134 26.11 -4.59 -22.21
C GLY A 134 25.27 -3.57 -23.00
N ASP A 135 25.54 -3.42 -24.28
CA ASP A 135 24.86 -2.44 -25.14
C ASP A 135 23.39 -2.75 -25.44
N GLU A 136 22.93 -3.96 -25.12
CA GLU A 136 21.51 -4.33 -25.26
C GLU A 136 20.63 -3.77 -24.13
N ILE A 137 21.22 -3.29 -23.04
CA ILE A 137 20.52 -2.69 -21.92
C ILE A 137 20.03 -1.30 -22.32
N ASP A 138 18.71 -1.18 -22.47
CA ASP A 138 18.07 0.07 -22.83
C ASP A 138 16.66 0.14 -22.22
N LEU A 139 16.46 0.98 -21.22
CA LEU A 139 15.16 1.24 -20.59
C LEU A 139 14.17 1.90 -21.56
N GLY A 140 14.66 2.55 -22.62
CA GLY A 140 13.83 3.10 -23.70
C GLY A 140 13.06 2.05 -24.51
N ARG A 141 13.25 0.76 -24.26
CA ARG A 141 12.46 -0.34 -24.85
C ARG A 141 11.07 -0.48 -24.22
N TYR A 142 10.88 0.05 -22.99
CA TYR A 142 9.66 -0.12 -22.21
C TYR A 142 8.85 1.18 -22.22
N PRO A 143 7.52 1.10 -22.22
CA PRO A 143 6.63 2.26 -22.23
C PRO A 143 6.55 2.91 -20.81
N ILE A 144 7.71 3.35 -20.29
CA ILE A 144 7.80 3.98 -19.00
C ILE A 144 7.15 5.35 -19.09
N GLN A 145 6.13 5.59 -18.25
CA GLN A 145 5.31 6.77 -18.32
C GLN A 145 6.00 8.02 -17.80
N THR A 146 5.75 9.16 -18.46
CA THR A 146 5.79 10.49 -17.85
C THR A 146 4.35 10.83 -17.51
N CYS A 147 4.03 10.87 -16.20
CA CYS A 147 2.63 10.91 -15.75
C CYS A 147 2.01 12.31 -15.81
N TRP A 148 2.77 13.34 -15.44
CA TRP A 148 2.25 14.71 -15.34
C TRP A 148 3.12 15.71 -16.11
N PRO A 149 2.53 16.86 -16.54
CA PRO A 149 3.26 17.85 -17.35
C PRO A 149 4.51 18.43 -16.68
N GLY A 150 4.55 18.45 -15.35
CA GLY A 150 5.69 18.96 -14.57
C GLY A 150 6.66 17.87 -14.11
N ASP A 151 6.47 16.63 -14.49
CA ASP A 151 7.38 15.52 -14.14
C ASP A 151 8.75 15.73 -14.82
N ALA A 152 9.82 15.43 -14.08
CA ALA A 152 11.19 15.56 -14.55
C ALA A 152 11.54 14.58 -15.71
N GLY A 153 10.74 13.52 -15.90
CA GLY A 153 10.93 12.54 -16.96
C GLY A 153 10.18 11.23 -16.71
N PRO A 154 10.53 10.15 -17.42
CA PRO A 154 9.87 8.86 -17.24
C PRO A 154 10.15 8.28 -15.85
N LEU A 155 9.09 7.70 -15.23
CA LEU A 155 9.10 7.19 -13.88
C LEU A 155 8.65 5.73 -13.81
N ILE A 156 9.50 4.85 -13.32
CA ILE A 156 9.11 3.48 -12.96
C ILE A 156 8.39 3.53 -11.62
N THR A 157 7.13 3.11 -11.58
CA THR A 157 6.22 3.31 -10.44
C THR A 157 5.99 2.03 -9.62
N TRP A 158 5.70 0.89 -10.26
CA TRP A 158 5.51 -0.41 -9.60
C TRP A 158 6.80 -1.22 -9.48
N ALA A 159 7.89 -0.57 -9.07
CA ALA A 159 9.18 -1.22 -8.90
C ALA A 159 9.24 -1.98 -7.56
N LEU A 160 9.22 -3.32 -7.62
CA LEU A 160 9.55 -4.18 -6.47
C LEU A 160 11.07 -4.20 -6.32
N VAL A 161 11.59 -3.42 -5.40
CA VAL A 161 13.03 -3.30 -5.14
C VAL A 161 13.44 -4.31 -4.08
N ILE A 162 14.40 -5.15 -4.42
CA ILE A 162 14.94 -6.20 -3.58
C ILE A 162 16.34 -5.79 -3.12
N THR A 163 16.54 -5.80 -1.81
CA THR A 163 17.82 -5.49 -1.16
C THR A 163 18.11 -6.47 -0.04
N ARG A 164 19.34 -6.52 0.41
CA ARG A 164 19.73 -7.26 1.61
C ARG A 164 20.91 -6.56 2.29
N GLY A 165 20.75 -6.22 3.55
CA GLY A 165 21.82 -5.68 4.38
C GLY A 165 22.96 -6.70 4.59
N PRO A 166 24.18 -6.25 4.94
CA PRO A 166 25.40 -7.08 4.93
C PRO A 166 25.35 -8.27 5.93
N ASN A 167 24.60 -8.14 7.00
CA ASN A 167 24.49 -9.13 8.08
C ASN A 167 23.09 -9.72 8.20
N LYS A 168 22.28 -9.61 7.14
CA LYS A 168 20.89 -10.11 7.13
C LYS A 168 20.77 -11.33 6.22
N GLU A 169 20.09 -12.37 6.70
CA GLU A 169 19.70 -13.49 5.86
C GLU A 169 18.48 -13.15 5.01
N ARG A 170 17.56 -12.36 5.59
CA ARG A 170 16.31 -11.93 4.96
C ARG A 170 16.57 -10.81 3.97
N GLN A 171 16.00 -10.92 2.78
CA GLN A 171 15.89 -9.83 1.82
C GLN A 171 14.71 -8.91 2.20
N ASN A 172 14.86 -7.62 1.96
CA ASN A 172 13.79 -6.64 1.96
C ASN A 172 13.17 -6.59 0.57
N LEU A 173 11.86 -6.51 0.51
CA LEU A 173 11.10 -6.28 -0.71
C LEU A 173 10.18 -5.08 -0.47
N GLY A 174 10.36 -4.00 -1.23
CA GLY A 174 9.56 -2.78 -1.10
C GLY A 174 9.33 -2.10 -2.44
N ILE A 175 8.29 -1.27 -2.52
CA ILE A 175 8.03 -0.48 -3.71
C ILE A 175 8.66 0.90 -3.54
N TYR A 176 9.58 1.23 -4.45
CA TYR A 176 10.28 2.51 -4.49
C TYR A 176 10.34 3.00 -5.93
N ARG A 177 9.77 4.18 -6.18
CA ARG A 177 9.79 4.77 -7.52
C ARG A 177 11.20 5.08 -8.00
N GLN A 178 11.40 5.04 -9.32
CA GLN A 178 12.70 5.28 -9.91
C GLN A 178 12.59 6.20 -11.13
N GLN A 179 13.26 7.33 -11.08
CA GLN A 179 13.38 8.24 -12.23
C GLN A 179 14.39 7.68 -13.23
N VAL A 180 14.00 7.56 -14.49
CA VAL A 180 14.92 7.16 -15.56
C VAL A 180 15.77 8.35 -15.99
N ILE A 181 17.10 8.18 -15.96
CA ILE A 181 18.07 9.23 -16.35
C ILE A 181 19.01 8.80 -17.46
N GLY A 182 18.86 7.59 -17.96
CA GLY A 182 19.71 7.06 -19.06
C GLY A 182 19.25 5.67 -19.51
N LYS A 183 19.94 5.11 -20.47
CA LYS A 183 19.62 3.78 -21.00
C LYS A 183 19.65 2.68 -19.92
N ASN A 184 20.58 2.80 -18.99
CA ASN A 184 20.82 1.83 -17.93
C ASN A 184 20.95 2.46 -16.54
N LYS A 185 20.42 3.69 -16.34
CA LYS A 185 20.51 4.40 -15.07
C LYS A 185 19.15 4.92 -14.63
N THR A 186 18.86 4.70 -13.35
CA THR A 186 17.71 5.30 -12.66
C THR A 186 18.15 5.93 -11.34
N ILE A 187 17.36 6.87 -10.81
CA ILE A 187 17.55 7.41 -9.46
C ILE A 187 16.59 6.65 -8.54
N MET A 188 17.11 6.07 -7.47
CA MET A 188 16.37 5.27 -6.49
C MET A 188 15.87 6.17 -5.36
N ARG A 189 14.59 6.51 -5.34
CA ARG A 189 14.04 7.33 -4.26
C ARG A 189 13.86 6.54 -2.97
N TRP A 190 14.81 6.65 -2.08
CA TRP A 190 14.79 6.02 -0.77
C TRP A 190 14.69 7.02 0.37
N LEU A 191 13.58 6.98 1.08
CA LEU A 191 13.45 7.70 2.35
C LEU A 191 14.30 7.01 3.43
N ALA A 192 14.98 7.79 4.23
CA ALA A 192 16.00 7.32 5.19
C ALA A 192 15.54 6.22 6.17
N HIS A 193 14.24 6.13 6.46
CA HIS A 193 13.65 5.15 7.38
C HIS A 193 13.09 3.90 6.70
N ARG A 194 13.16 3.78 5.37
CA ARG A 194 12.66 2.63 4.60
C ARG A 194 13.68 1.50 4.57
N GLY A 195 13.18 0.25 4.44
CA GLY A 195 14.00 -0.95 4.51
C GLY A 195 15.19 -0.96 3.55
N GLY A 196 15.00 -0.58 2.28
CA GLY A 196 16.08 -0.50 1.31
C GLY A 196 17.14 0.54 1.65
N ALA A 197 16.75 1.72 2.14
CA ALA A 197 17.67 2.76 2.59
C ALA A 197 18.46 2.33 3.83
N LEU A 198 17.83 1.60 4.75
CA LEU A 198 18.50 1.04 5.92
C LEU A 198 19.54 -0.02 5.52
N ASP A 199 19.18 -0.94 4.60
CA ASP A 199 20.10 -1.96 4.08
C ASP A 199 21.31 -1.32 3.37
N PHE A 200 21.08 -0.26 2.60
CA PHE A 200 22.15 0.47 1.91
C PHE A 200 23.09 1.17 2.88
N ARG A 201 22.55 1.85 3.90
CA ARG A 201 23.35 2.48 4.95
C ARG A 201 24.20 1.46 5.71
N ASP A 202 23.59 0.36 6.16
CA ASP A 202 24.28 -0.72 6.87
C ASP A 202 25.39 -1.34 6.00
N TRP A 203 25.17 -1.41 4.66
CA TRP A 203 26.19 -1.88 3.72
C TRP A 203 27.36 -0.93 3.60
N GLN A 204 27.10 0.38 3.46
CA GLN A 204 28.16 1.39 3.37
C GLN A 204 29.03 1.44 4.63
N GLU A 205 28.43 1.21 5.80
CA GLU A 205 29.17 1.13 7.07
C GLU A 205 30.01 -0.15 7.17
N ALA A 206 29.48 -1.30 6.77
CA ALA A 206 30.15 -2.59 6.90
C ALA A 206 31.16 -2.87 5.77
N ARG A 207 30.94 -2.29 4.58
CA ARG A 207 31.73 -2.52 3.36
C ARG A 207 32.01 -1.21 2.62
N PRO A 208 32.79 -0.32 3.21
CA PRO A 208 33.10 0.99 2.61
C PRO A 208 33.74 0.83 1.23
N GLY A 209 33.19 1.53 0.23
CA GLY A 209 33.70 1.52 -1.14
C GLY A 209 33.23 0.37 -2.02
N GLU A 210 32.53 -0.63 -1.49
CA GLU A 210 31.95 -1.72 -2.29
C GLU A 210 30.58 -1.31 -2.87
N PRO A 211 30.29 -1.64 -4.16
CA PRO A 211 28.98 -1.45 -4.75
C PRO A 211 27.90 -2.26 -4.01
N PHE A 212 26.74 -1.64 -3.81
CA PHE A 212 25.59 -2.29 -3.15
C PHE A 212 24.68 -2.97 -4.18
N PRO A 213 24.49 -4.30 -4.12
CA PRO A 213 23.66 -5.01 -5.08
C PRO A 213 22.18 -4.71 -4.87
N VAL A 214 21.47 -4.44 -5.96
CA VAL A 214 20.02 -4.20 -6.00
C VAL A 214 19.43 -4.95 -7.17
N ALA A 215 18.24 -5.50 -6.97
CA ALA A 215 17.41 -6.01 -8.04
C ALA A 215 16.03 -5.33 -8.01
N VAL A 216 15.43 -5.15 -9.18
CA VAL A 216 14.11 -4.55 -9.33
C VAL A 216 13.25 -5.47 -10.19
N ALA A 217 12.13 -5.94 -9.65
CA ALA A 217 11.18 -6.76 -10.38
C ALA A 217 9.93 -5.96 -10.74
N LEU A 218 9.46 -6.09 -11.97
CA LEU A 218 8.26 -5.46 -12.50
C LEU A 218 7.28 -6.56 -12.95
N GLY A 219 6.01 -6.41 -12.60
CA GLY A 219 4.97 -7.35 -13.04
C GLY A 219 5.07 -8.74 -12.39
N ALA A 220 5.33 -8.82 -11.10
CA ALA A 220 5.22 -10.06 -10.32
C ALA A 220 3.74 -10.48 -10.14
N ASP A 221 3.50 -11.64 -9.53
CA ASP A 221 2.14 -12.02 -9.15
C ASP A 221 1.52 -11.06 -8.13
N PRO A 222 0.19 -10.92 -8.10
CA PRO A 222 -0.47 -9.89 -7.30
C PRO A 222 -0.24 -10.05 -5.79
N ALA A 223 -0.12 -11.28 -5.26
CA ALA A 223 0.15 -11.49 -3.84
C ALA A 223 1.54 -11.01 -3.44
N THR A 224 2.53 -11.14 -4.32
CA THR A 224 3.90 -10.62 -4.10
C THR A 224 3.92 -9.08 -4.18
N ILE A 225 3.22 -8.49 -5.15
CA ILE A 225 3.12 -7.02 -5.27
C ILE A 225 2.44 -6.43 -4.02
N LEU A 226 1.28 -6.95 -3.65
CA LEU A 226 0.51 -6.46 -2.51
C LEU A 226 1.18 -6.78 -1.17
N GLY A 227 1.91 -7.89 -1.08
CA GLY A 227 2.74 -8.23 0.07
C GLY A 227 3.83 -7.20 0.35
N ALA A 228 4.40 -6.61 -0.70
CA ALA A 228 5.45 -5.59 -0.59
C ALA A 228 4.94 -4.22 -0.08
N VAL A 229 3.65 -3.94 -0.17
CA VAL A 229 3.02 -2.70 0.35
C VAL A 229 2.31 -2.90 1.67
N THR A 230 2.06 -4.15 2.08
CA THR A 230 1.40 -4.46 3.35
C THR A 230 2.43 -4.39 4.48
N PRO A 231 2.14 -3.70 5.60
CA PRO A 231 3.05 -3.66 6.75
C PRO A 231 3.06 -5.01 7.46
N VAL A 232 4.05 -5.82 7.14
CA VAL A 232 4.30 -7.10 7.80
C VAL A 232 5.19 -6.92 9.04
N PRO A 233 5.09 -7.79 10.05
CA PRO A 233 6.03 -7.80 11.17
C PRO A 233 7.48 -7.96 10.69
N ASP A 234 8.44 -7.32 11.35
CA ASP A 234 9.86 -7.34 10.95
C ASP A 234 10.45 -8.77 10.90
N ALA A 235 9.88 -9.71 11.64
CA ALA A 235 10.30 -11.12 11.63
C ALA A 235 9.81 -11.89 10.38
N LEU A 236 8.85 -11.35 9.62
CA LEU A 236 8.26 -11.99 8.45
C LEU A 236 8.79 -11.34 7.17
N SER A 237 9.29 -12.14 6.22
CA SER A 237 9.63 -11.60 4.92
C SER A 237 8.39 -11.41 4.05
N GLU A 238 8.45 -10.43 3.14
CA GLU A 238 7.38 -10.15 2.18
C GLU A 238 7.12 -11.37 1.28
N TYR A 239 8.13 -12.16 0.91
CA TYR A 239 7.96 -13.41 0.19
C TYR A 239 7.21 -14.47 0.99
N ALA A 240 7.51 -14.57 2.29
CA ALA A 240 6.79 -15.47 3.18
C ALA A 240 5.32 -15.04 3.32
N PHE A 241 5.07 -13.75 3.43
CA PHE A 241 3.72 -13.21 3.50
C PHE A 241 2.96 -13.42 2.18
N ALA A 242 3.59 -13.18 1.02
CA ALA A 242 3.01 -13.50 -0.27
C ALA A 242 2.63 -14.98 -0.40
N GLY A 243 3.47 -15.88 0.12
CA GLY A 243 3.18 -17.31 0.19
C GLY A 243 1.96 -17.65 1.07
N LEU A 244 1.79 -16.93 2.20
CA LEU A 244 0.58 -17.02 3.03
C LEU A 244 -0.67 -16.59 2.27
N LEU A 245 -0.63 -15.41 1.63
CA LEU A 245 -1.74 -14.86 0.85
C LEU A 245 -2.15 -15.78 -0.28
N ARG A 246 -1.18 -16.24 -1.06
CA ARG A 246 -1.40 -17.14 -2.20
C ARG A 246 -1.81 -18.54 -1.78
N GLY A 247 -1.47 -18.95 -0.55
CA GLY A 247 -1.64 -20.34 -0.07
C GLY A 247 -0.77 -21.35 -0.83
N SER A 248 0.37 -20.90 -1.39
CA SER A 248 1.42 -21.70 -2.02
C SER A 248 2.75 -20.96 -1.91
N LYS A 249 3.87 -21.70 -1.85
CA LYS A 249 5.21 -21.11 -1.72
C LYS A 249 5.49 -20.11 -2.83
N THR A 250 6.06 -18.96 -2.47
CA THR A 250 6.55 -17.99 -3.46
C THR A 250 7.73 -18.58 -4.21
N GLU A 251 7.63 -18.66 -5.53
CA GLU A 251 8.72 -19.10 -6.39
C GLU A 251 9.66 -17.94 -6.66
N VAL A 252 10.96 -18.15 -6.42
CA VAL A 252 12.01 -17.15 -6.60
C VAL A 252 13.13 -17.65 -7.51
N ALA A 253 13.77 -16.74 -8.21
CA ALA A 253 14.92 -16.97 -9.06
C ALA A 253 16.14 -16.27 -8.49
N LYS A 254 17.31 -16.88 -8.55
CA LYS A 254 18.56 -16.22 -8.22
C LYS A 254 18.91 -15.21 -9.33
N CYS A 255 19.32 -14.01 -8.94
CA CYS A 255 19.86 -13.01 -9.86
C CYS A 255 21.11 -13.51 -10.56
N LEU A 256 21.39 -12.99 -11.77
CA LEU A 256 22.57 -13.33 -12.55
C LEU A 256 23.80 -12.51 -12.16
N THR A 257 23.58 -11.31 -11.56
CA THR A 257 24.66 -10.39 -11.17
C THR A 257 25.00 -10.44 -9.68
N SER A 258 24.13 -11.03 -8.86
CA SER A 258 24.27 -11.07 -7.41
C SER A 258 23.63 -12.32 -6.81
N ASP A 259 23.71 -12.48 -5.49
CA ASP A 259 23.05 -13.57 -4.76
C ASP A 259 21.63 -13.20 -4.27
N LEU A 260 21.09 -12.07 -4.72
CA LEU A 260 19.70 -11.69 -4.48
C LEU A 260 18.74 -12.64 -5.21
N GLN A 261 17.54 -12.76 -4.68
CA GLN A 261 16.48 -13.56 -5.26
C GLN A 261 15.29 -12.67 -5.61
N VAL A 262 14.78 -12.81 -6.82
CA VAL A 262 13.64 -12.07 -7.38
C VAL A 262 12.43 -13.00 -7.58
N PRO A 263 11.21 -12.47 -7.65
CA PRO A 263 10.04 -13.28 -8.02
C PRO A 263 10.26 -13.95 -9.39
N ALA A 264 10.20 -15.27 -9.43
CA ALA A 264 10.41 -16.03 -10.66
C ALA A 264 9.36 -15.74 -11.73
N SER A 265 8.18 -15.29 -11.30
CA SER A 265 7.04 -14.94 -12.17
C SER A 265 7.10 -13.52 -12.74
N ALA A 266 8.08 -12.69 -12.35
CA ALA A 266 8.17 -11.31 -12.81
C ALA A 266 8.23 -11.21 -14.34
N GLU A 267 7.63 -10.17 -14.90
CA GLU A 267 7.66 -9.88 -16.33
C GLU A 267 9.03 -9.36 -16.78
N ILE A 268 9.60 -8.43 -15.97
CA ILE A 268 10.90 -7.79 -16.22
C ILE A 268 11.67 -7.70 -14.91
N VAL A 269 12.97 -7.95 -14.94
CA VAL A 269 13.89 -7.78 -13.80
C VAL A 269 15.08 -6.94 -14.24
N LEU A 270 15.38 -5.90 -13.45
CA LEU A 270 16.56 -5.06 -13.58
C LEU A 270 17.54 -5.46 -12.47
N GLU A 271 18.76 -5.82 -12.82
CA GLU A 271 19.80 -6.20 -11.87
C GLU A 271 21.00 -5.27 -12.00
N GLY A 272 21.56 -4.85 -10.88
CA GLY A 272 22.72 -3.94 -10.90
C GLY A 272 23.12 -3.47 -9.51
N PHE A 273 23.72 -2.29 -9.45
CA PHE A 273 24.38 -1.80 -8.23
C PHE A 273 24.15 -0.31 -8.01
N LEU A 274 24.18 0.08 -6.74
CA LEU A 274 24.43 1.46 -6.32
C LEU A 274 25.91 1.59 -6.04
N TYR A 275 26.58 2.49 -6.76
CA TYR A 275 28.00 2.76 -6.56
C TYR A 275 28.18 3.84 -5.48
N PRO A 276 29.21 3.72 -4.63
CA PRO A 276 29.46 4.71 -3.59
C PRO A 276 29.62 6.11 -4.15
N GLY A 277 28.83 7.06 -3.65
CA GLY A 277 28.87 8.47 -4.04
C GLY A 277 28.21 8.81 -5.38
N ASP A 278 27.66 7.84 -6.13
CA ASP A 278 26.87 8.13 -7.34
C ASP A 278 25.45 8.58 -6.95
N MET A 279 25.27 9.89 -6.85
CA MET A 279 24.03 10.56 -6.44
C MET A 279 23.55 11.49 -7.56
N ALA A 280 22.25 11.70 -7.64
CA ALA A 280 21.66 12.63 -8.61
C ALA A 280 20.36 13.24 -8.07
N PRO A 281 20.01 14.46 -8.54
CA PRO A 281 18.75 15.11 -8.18
C PRO A 281 17.54 14.38 -8.79
N GLU A 282 16.60 13.96 -7.93
CA GLU A 282 15.34 13.31 -8.30
C GLU A 282 14.18 14.29 -8.24
N GLY A 283 13.34 14.26 -9.27
CA GLY A 283 12.13 15.07 -9.35
C GLY A 283 12.29 16.39 -10.08
N PRO A 284 11.22 17.23 -10.08
CA PRO A 284 9.96 17.00 -9.39
C PRO A 284 9.08 15.90 -10.06
N PHE A 285 8.19 15.30 -9.29
CA PHE A 285 7.14 14.39 -9.77
C PHE A 285 5.82 14.66 -9.08
N GLY A 286 4.70 14.51 -9.79
CA GLY A 286 3.37 14.52 -9.20
C GLY A 286 3.24 13.38 -8.19
N ASP A 287 2.71 13.67 -6.99
CA ASP A 287 2.62 12.71 -5.90
C ASP A 287 1.20 12.63 -5.32
N HIS A 288 0.94 11.63 -4.48
CA HIS A 288 -0.37 11.28 -3.91
C HIS A 288 -1.01 12.38 -3.05
N THR A 289 -0.32 13.48 -2.79
CA THR A 289 -0.89 14.70 -2.21
C THR A 289 -1.59 15.59 -3.22
N GLY A 290 -1.42 15.33 -4.52
CA GLY A 290 -1.89 16.19 -5.60
C GLY A 290 -0.95 17.38 -5.89
N TYR A 291 0.27 17.34 -5.36
CA TYR A 291 1.30 18.35 -5.59
C TYR A 291 2.59 17.69 -6.08
N TYR A 292 3.44 18.45 -6.75
CA TYR A 292 4.79 17.99 -7.11
C TYR A 292 5.68 17.98 -5.86
N ASN A 293 6.52 16.94 -5.72
CA ASN A 293 7.52 16.91 -4.65
C ASN A 293 8.69 17.86 -4.91
N GLU A 294 9.40 18.20 -3.85
CA GLU A 294 10.68 18.92 -3.94
C GLU A 294 11.76 18.03 -4.56
N VAL A 295 12.70 18.65 -5.25
CA VAL A 295 13.90 18.00 -5.79
C VAL A 295 14.86 17.68 -4.63
N ASP A 296 15.37 16.46 -4.57
CA ASP A 296 16.33 16.04 -3.55
C ASP A 296 17.31 15.02 -4.14
N GLU A 297 18.46 14.83 -3.48
CA GLU A 297 19.54 13.97 -3.93
C GLU A 297 19.32 12.52 -3.47
N PHE A 298 19.33 11.58 -4.44
CA PHE A 298 19.18 10.16 -4.16
C PHE A 298 20.22 9.33 -4.93
N PRO A 299 20.52 8.08 -4.47
CA PRO A 299 21.50 7.23 -5.12
C PRO A 299 21.06 6.81 -6.53
N VAL A 300 22.05 6.75 -7.41
CA VAL A 300 21.89 6.28 -8.79
C VAL A 300 22.03 4.77 -8.84
N PHE A 301 21.02 4.10 -9.40
CA PHE A 301 21.04 2.67 -9.68
C PHE A 301 21.53 2.44 -11.11
N THR A 302 22.68 1.78 -11.25
CA THR A 302 23.25 1.38 -12.53
C THR A 302 22.89 -0.06 -12.84
N ILE A 303 22.15 -0.27 -13.91
CA ILE A 303 21.65 -1.57 -14.38
C ILE A 303 22.74 -2.23 -15.24
N GLU A 304 23.13 -3.45 -14.85
CA GLU A 304 24.14 -4.25 -15.55
C GLU A 304 23.54 -5.47 -16.26
N ARG A 305 22.29 -5.77 -15.96
CA ARG A 305 21.54 -6.86 -16.59
C ARG A 305 20.06 -6.55 -16.57
N ILE A 306 19.39 -6.84 -17.68
CA ILE A 306 17.93 -6.95 -17.73
C ILE A 306 17.59 -8.39 -18.07
N THR A 307 16.75 -9.02 -17.27
CA THR A 307 16.14 -10.31 -17.63
C THR A 307 14.62 -10.12 -17.74
N GLN A 308 13.98 -10.88 -18.62
CA GLN A 308 12.55 -10.72 -18.85
C GLN A 308 11.92 -11.98 -19.44
N ARG A 309 10.60 -12.04 -19.39
CA ARG A 309 9.81 -12.99 -20.17
C ARG A 309 9.94 -12.67 -21.65
N LYS A 310 9.68 -13.64 -22.51
CA LYS A 310 9.82 -13.48 -23.97
C LYS A 310 8.97 -12.34 -24.52
N ASP A 311 7.72 -12.21 -24.08
CA ASP A 311 6.78 -11.16 -24.47
C ASP A 311 6.31 -10.45 -23.19
N PRO A 312 7.14 -9.54 -22.59
CA PRO A 312 6.87 -8.98 -21.29
C PRO A 312 5.71 -7.99 -21.31
N ILE A 313 5.02 -7.86 -20.16
CA ILE A 313 4.02 -6.84 -19.91
C ILE A 313 4.64 -5.82 -18.95
N TYR A 314 4.61 -4.54 -19.29
CA TYR A 314 5.06 -3.48 -18.40
C TYR A 314 3.93 -3.07 -17.47
N HIS A 315 4.07 -3.33 -16.17
CA HIS A 315 3.11 -2.94 -15.15
C HIS A 315 3.45 -1.57 -14.58
N SER A 316 2.51 -0.63 -14.64
CA SER A 316 2.68 0.75 -14.24
C SER A 316 1.47 1.28 -13.46
N THR A 317 1.67 2.37 -12.75
CA THR A 317 0.63 3.19 -12.12
C THR A 317 1.03 4.66 -12.19
N TYR A 318 0.19 5.51 -11.63
CA TYR A 318 0.47 6.92 -11.41
C TYR A 318 0.08 7.28 -9.98
N THR A 319 0.60 8.38 -9.48
CA THR A 319 0.17 9.02 -8.24
C THR A 319 -0.31 10.43 -8.53
N GLY A 320 -1.32 10.90 -7.80
CA GLY A 320 -1.89 12.23 -8.03
C GLY A 320 -2.89 12.60 -6.93
N ARG A 321 -3.72 13.61 -7.22
CA ARG A 321 -4.80 13.97 -6.29
C ARG A 321 -5.77 12.79 -6.14
N PRO A 322 -6.03 12.32 -4.89
CA PRO A 322 -6.91 11.18 -4.65
C PRO A 322 -8.34 11.36 -5.22
N PRO A 323 -8.99 10.25 -5.59
CA PRO A 323 -8.49 8.88 -5.54
C PRO A 323 -7.46 8.57 -6.62
N ASP A 324 -6.41 7.85 -6.24
CA ASP A 324 -5.41 7.20 -7.11
C ASP A 324 -5.22 5.75 -6.64
N GLU A 325 -4.44 4.92 -7.33
CA GLU A 325 -4.24 3.53 -6.90
C GLU A 325 -3.68 3.40 -5.48
N PRO A 326 -2.69 4.21 -5.02
CA PRO A 326 -2.24 4.19 -3.63
C PRO A 326 -3.36 4.48 -2.61
N ALA A 327 -4.28 5.39 -2.91
CA ALA A 327 -5.42 5.67 -2.05
C ALA A 327 -6.40 4.47 -2.01
N VAL A 328 -6.65 3.84 -3.14
CA VAL A 328 -7.48 2.61 -3.22
C VAL A 328 -6.86 1.46 -2.43
N LEU A 329 -5.54 1.27 -2.53
CA LEU A 329 -4.80 0.32 -1.69
C LEU A 329 -5.00 0.63 -0.21
N GLY A 330 -4.94 1.91 0.18
CA GLY A 330 -5.20 2.37 1.54
C GLY A 330 -6.58 1.95 2.04
N VAL A 331 -7.62 2.13 1.22
CA VAL A 331 -9.00 1.72 1.55
C VAL A 331 -9.11 0.21 1.77
N ALA A 332 -8.55 -0.60 0.88
CA ALA A 332 -8.54 -2.06 1.04
C ALA A 332 -7.74 -2.50 2.28
N LEU A 333 -6.57 -1.91 2.51
CA LEU A 333 -5.71 -2.25 3.64
C LEU A 333 -6.28 -1.78 4.99
N ASN A 334 -7.26 -0.87 5.02
CA ASN A 334 -8.01 -0.57 6.25
C ASN A 334 -8.53 -1.85 6.92
N GLU A 335 -9.06 -2.77 6.13
CA GLU A 335 -9.59 -4.03 6.65
C GLU A 335 -8.50 -4.90 7.29
N VAL A 336 -7.27 -4.82 6.81
CA VAL A 336 -6.11 -5.49 7.40
C VAL A 336 -5.70 -4.81 8.72
N PHE A 337 -5.76 -3.47 8.78
CA PHE A 337 -5.35 -2.73 9.97
C PHE A 337 -6.32 -2.85 11.14
N VAL A 338 -7.62 -2.95 10.90
CA VAL A 338 -8.63 -3.02 11.96
C VAL A 338 -8.34 -4.12 12.98
N PRO A 339 -8.15 -5.39 12.62
CA PRO A 339 -7.84 -6.44 13.59
C PRO A 339 -6.51 -6.26 14.31
N ILE A 340 -5.50 -5.67 13.65
CA ILE A 340 -4.20 -5.40 14.26
C ILE A 340 -4.33 -4.32 15.33
N LEU A 341 -5.10 -3.26 15.06
CA LEU A 341 -5.38 -2.21 16.04
C LEU A 341 -6.25 -2.71 17.19
N GLN A 342 -7.29 -3.50 16.90
CA GLN A 342 -8.19 -4.07 17.91
C GLN A 342 -7.48 -4.99 18.90
N LYS A 343 -6.40 -5.66 18.48
CA LYS A 343 -5.61 -6.47 19.41
C LYS A 343 -4.94 -5.64 20.49
N GLN A 344 -4.48 -4.44 20.16
CA GLN A 344 -3.84 -3.52 21.08
C GLN A 344 -4.84 -2.57 21.79
N PHE A 345 -5.90 -2.19 21.07
CA PHE A 345 -6.94 -1.28 21.51
C PHE A 345 -8.31 -1.94 21.29
N PRO A 346 -8.74 -2.85 22.18
CA PRO A 346 -9.98 -3.63 22.00
C PRO A 346 -11.25 -2.78 22.00
N GLU A 347 -11.17 -1.53 22.47
CA GLU A 347 -12.23 -0.53 22.39
C GLU A 347 -12.51 -0.04 20.98
N ILE A 348 -11.58 -0.17 20.02
CA ILE A 348 -11.77 0.24 18.64
C ILE A 348 -12.76 -0.71 17.96
N VAL A 349 -13.83 -0.15 17.40
CA VAL A 349 -14.86 -0.86 16.63
C VAL A 349 -14.52 -0.88 15.18
N ASP A 350 -14.17 0.29 14.61
CA ASP A 350 -13.69 0.44 13.24
C ASP A 350 -12.62 1.52 13.13
N PHE A 351 -11.83 1.42 12.07
CA PHE A 351 -10.75 2.35 11.77
C PHE A 351 -10.74 2.59 10.26
N TYR A 352 -10.79 3.84 9.84
CA TYR A 352 -10.90 4.20 8.44
C TYR A 352 -9.90 5.28 8.03
N LEU A 353 -9.19 5.03 6.95
CA LEU A 353 -8.32 5.98 6.26
C LEU A 353 -9.03 6.39 4.97
N PRO A 354 -9.73 7.53 4.93
CA PRO A 354 -10.43 7.96 3.73
C PRO A 354 -9.44 8.31 2.61
N PRO A 355 -9.78 8.05 1.33
CA PRO A 355 -8.93 8.39 0.19
C PRO A 355 -8.54 9.88 0.17
N GLU A 356 -9.46 10.76 0.55
CA GLU A 356 -9.27 12.21 0.63
C GLU A 356 -8.21 12.61 1.67
N GLY A 357 -7.92 11.73 2.60
CA GLY A 357 -6.86 11.89 3.59
C GLY A 357 -5.46 11.59 3.05
N CYS A 358 -5.28 11.43 1.76
CA CYS A 358 -3.99 11.18 1.09
C CYS A 358 -3.23 10.03 1.79
N SER A 359 -3.74 8.82 1.68
CA SER A 359 -3.26 7.59 2.32
C SER A 359 -3.58 7.58 3.84
N TYR A 360 -2.65 7.92 4.71
CA TYR A 360 -2.78 7.79 6.18
C TYR A 360 -2.73 9.12 6.92
N ARG A 361 -2.86 10.28 6.25
CA ARG A 361 -2.78 11.59 6.92
C ARG A 361 -4.01 11.94 7.73
N LEU A 362 -5.14 11.33 7.41
CA LEU A 362 -6.37 11.44 8.18
C LEU A 362 -6.86 10.05 8.55
N ALA A 363 -7.20 9.84 9.83
CA ALA A 363 -7.83 8.63 10.33
C ALA A 363 -9.13 8.97 11.06
N VAL A 364 -10.18 8.21 10.81
CA VAL A 364 -11.42 8.21 11.59
C VAL A 364 -11.50 6.92 12.38
N VAL A 365 -11.75 7.02 13.69
CA VAL A 365 -11.77 5.89 14.62
C VAL A 365 -13.12 5.84 15.32
N SER A 366 -13.87 4.77 15.10
CA SER A 366 -15.07 4.47 15.88
C SER A 366 -14.71 3.59 17.07
N MET A 367 -15.16 3.95 18.27
CA MET A 367 -14.78 3.25 19.51
C MET A 367 -15.92 3.12 20.50
N LYS A 368 -15.82 2.09 21.35
CA LYS A 368 -16.63 1.96 22.58
C LYS A 368 -15.94 2.68 23.72
N LYS A 369 -16.38 3.91 23.99
CA LYS A 369 -15.85 4.71 25.09
C LYS A 369 -16.22 4.06 26.44
N GLN A 370 -15.28 4.02 27.39
CA GLN A 370 -15.45 3.34 28.69
C GLN A 370 -15.21 4.25 29.89
N TYR A 371 -14.56 5.40 29.71
CA TYR A 371 -14.25 6.36 30.79
C TYR A 371 -13.95 7.76 30.19
N PRO A 372 -14.02 8.82 30.99
CA PRO A 372 -13.66 10.17 30.57
C PRO A 372 -12.21 10.26 30.06
N GLY A 373 -11.99 10.96 28.94
CA GLY A 373 -10.66 11.10 28.32
C GLY A 373 -10.20 9.90 27.49
N HIS A 374 -11.01 8.85 27.34
CA HIS A 374 -10.63 7.64 26.59
C HIS A 374 -10.32 7.90 25.11
N ALA A 375 -11.05 8.83 24.49
CA ALA A 375 -10.78 9.23 23.10
C ALA A 375 -9.34 9.75 22.90
N LYS A 376 -8.83 10.54 23.86
CA LYS A 376 -7.44 11.04 23.78
C LYS A 376 -6.40 9.92 23.86
N ARG A 377 -6.63 8.89 24.70
CA ARG A 377 -5.77 7.70 24.74
C ARG A 377 -5.71 7.01 23.37
N VAL A 378 -6.85 6.88 22.68
CA VAL A 378 -6.92 6.28 21.35
C VAL A 378 -6.17 7.13 20.31
N MET A 379 -6.29 8.46 20.35
CA MET A 379 -5.52 9.36 19.48
C MET A 379 -4.00 9.13 19.65
N PHE A 380 -3.49 9.13 20.87
CA PHE A 380 -2.08 8.86 21.16
C PHE A 380 -1.68 7.44 20.74
N GLY A 381 -2.56 6.46 20.90
CA GLY A 381 -2.36 5.09 20.45
C GLY A 381 -2.20 5.01 18.96
N VAL A 382 -3.07 5.63 18.16
CA VAL A 382 -2.96 5.67 16.70
C VAL A 382 -1.64 6.28 16.27
N TRP A 383 -1.26 7.43 16.81
CA TRP A 383 -0.02 8.12 16.41
C TRP A 383 1.27 7.38 16.76
N SER A 384 1.25 6.44 17.71
CA SER A 384 2.45 5.76 18.21
C SER A 384 2.55 4.27 17.88
N PHE A 385 1.44 3.60 17.50
CA PHE A 385 1.39 2.14 17.46
C PHE A 385 2.03 1.54 16.20
N LEU A 386 1.68 2.03 15.03
CA LEU A 386 2.26 1.57 13.76
C LEU A 386 3.12 2.67 13.16
N ARG A 387 4.28 2.29 12.62
CA ARG A 387 5.27 3.24 12.09
C ARG A 387 4.68 4.19 11.03
N GLN A 388 3.79 3.72 10.16
CA GLN A 388 3.15 4.57 9.15
C GLN A 388 2.22 5.62 9.75
N PHE A 389 1.58 5.36 10.89
CA PHE A 389 0.65 6.29 11.53
C PHE A 389 1.36 7.39 12.32
N MET A 390 2.68 7.29 12.47
CA MET A 390 3.47 8.41 12.98
C MET A 390 3.32 9.67 12.09
N TYR A 391 2.96 9.50 10.81
CA TYR A 391 2.71 10.58 9.86
C TYR A 391 1.23 10.99 9.77
N THR A 392 0.31 10.35 10.48
CA THR A 392 -1.10 10.74 10.54
C THR A 392 -1.21 12.12 11.16
N LYS A 393 -1.78 13.07 10.40
CA LYS A 393 -1.90 14.46 10.80
C LYS A 393 -3.16 14.69 11.62
N PHE A 394 -4.27 14.12 11.17
CA PHE A 394 -5.57 14.26 11.81
C PHE A 394 -6.11 12.92 12.28
N VAL A 395 -6.61 12.88 13.52
CA VAL A 395 -7.33 11.72 14.07
C VAL A 395 -8.68 12.21 14.60
N ILE A 396 -9.76 11.70 14.01
CA ILE A 396 -11.12 11.96 14.45
C ILE A 396 -11.60 10.72 15.20
N VAL A 397 -12.02 10.87 16.44
CA VAL A 397 -12.56 9.78 17.26
C VAL A 397 -14.05 10.00 17.47
N VAL A 398 -14.85 8.99 17.12
CA VAL A 398 -16.31 8.97 17.26
C VAL A 398 -16.75 7.76 18.08
N ASP A 399 -17.99 7.79 18.62
CA ASP A 399 -18.58 6.62 19.29
C ASP A 399 -19.01 5.55 18.28
N ASP A 400 -19.35 4.35 18.79
CA ASP A 400 -19.75 3.18 17.99
C ASP A 400 -21.14 3.28 17.38
N ASP A 401 -21.90 4.33 17.65
CA ASP A 401 -23.15 4.68 16.98
C ASP A 401 -22.95 5.53 15.70
N VAL A 402 -21.70 5.87 15.36
CA VAL A 402 -21.30 6.65 14.18
C VAL A 402 -20.54 5.75 13.22
N ASP A 403 -20.97 5.69 11.98
CA ASP A 403 -20.24 4.99 10.92
C ASP A 403 -19.00 5.81 10.52
N ALA A 404 -17.81 5.32 10.91
CA ALA A 404 -16.53 5.95 10.60
C ALA A 404 -16.26 6.09 9.08
N ARG A 405 -16.99 5.34 8.23
CA ARG A 405 -16.85 5.36 6.76
C ARG A 405 -17.86 6.28 6.08
N ASN A 406 -18.83 6.78 6.83
CA ASN A 406 -19.84 7.72 6.35
C ASN A 406 -19.49 9.15 6.78
N TRP A 407 -18.99 9.96 5.86
CA TRP A 407 -18.63 11.35 6.13
C TRP A 407 -19.80 12.20 6.65
N GLN A 408 -21.03 11.92 6.27
CA GLN A 408 -22.19 12.64 6.76
C GLN A 408 -22.37 12.41 8.26
N ASP A 409 -22.22 11.16 8.73
CA ASP A 409 -22.26 10.81 10.15
C ASP A 409 -21.09 11.40 10.92
N VAL A 410 -19.88 11.30 10.36
CA VAL A 410 -18.66 11.83 11.00
C VAL A 410 -18.75 13.34 11.16
N ILE A 411 -19.17 14.08 10.12
CA ILE A 411 -19.35 15.54 10.18
C ILE A 411 -20.45 15.89 11.19
N TRP A 412 -21.57 15.13 11.20
CA TRP A 412 -22.63 15.32 12.18
C TRP A 412 -22.09 15.17 13.61
N ALA A 413 -21.28 14.13 13.89
CA ALA A 413 -20.69 13.92 15.21
C ALA A 413 -19.73 15.06 15.59
N ILE A 414 -18.86 15.52 14.68
CA ILE A 414 -17.98 16.67 14.91
C ILE A 414 -18.78 17.91 15.28
N THR A 415 -19.84 18.21 14.55
CA THR A 415 -20.62 19.45 14.72
C THR A 415 -21.53 19.44 15.92
N THR A 416 -21.95 18.26 16.40
CA THR A 416 -22.92 18.13 17.51
C THR A 416 -22.31 17.71 18.83
N ARG A 417 -21.15 17.03 18.83
CA ARG A 417 -20.53 16.44 20.03
C ARG A 417 -19.23 17.12 20.47
N MET A 418 -18.62 17.93 19.59
CA MET A 418 -17.32 18.54 19.84
C MET A 418 -17.44 20.03 20.15
N ASP A 419 -16.81 20.47 21.24
CA ASP A 419 -16.42 21.86 21.44
C ASP A 419 -14.93 22.01 21.13
N PRO A 420 -14.54 22.87 20.17
CA PRO A 420 -13.15 22.92 19.70
C PRO A 420 -12.12 23.20 20.80
N ALA A 421 -12.44 24.05 21.78
CA ALA A 421 -11.51 24.43 22.85
C ALA A 421 -11.29 23.27 23.84
N ARG A 422 -12.32 22.48 24.13
CA ARG A 422 -12.25 21.35 25.05
C ARG A 422 -11.74 20.08 24.41
N ASP A 423 -12.18 19.79 23.17
CA ASP A 423 -12.13 18.47 22.57
C ASP A 423 -11.06 18.33 21.47
N MET A 424 -10.43 19.43 21.06
CA MET A 424 -9.28 19.37 20.18
C MET A 424 -8.00 19.13 20.96
N THR A 425 -7.19 18.20 20.49
CA THR A 425 -5.82 17.95 21.00
C THR A 425 -4.83 18.39 19.91
N LEU A 426 -4.08 19.43 20.18
CA LEU A 426 -3.02 19.92 19.28
C LEU A 426 -1.65 19.53 19.85
N ILE A 427 -0.78 18.95 18.99
CA ILE A 427 0.57 18.53 19.36
C ILE A 427 1.53 19.14 18.35
N ASP A 428 2.46 19.96 18.81
CA ASP A 428 3.48 20.60 17.99
C ASP A 428 4.79 19.78 17.93
N ASN A 429 5.64 20.12 16.96
CA ASN A 429 6.99 19.57 16.81
C ASN A 429 7.02 18.04 16.74
N THR A 430 6.15 17.48 15.92
CA THR A 430 6.06 16.03 15.69
C THR A 430 6.48 15.66 14.28
N PRO A 431 6.93 14.42 14.05
CA PRO A 431 7.18 13.92 12.70
C PRO A 431 5.90 14.02 11.84
N ILE A 432 6.05 14.60 10.66
CA ILE A 432 5.02 14.66 9.63
C ILE A 432 5.63 14.19 8.32
N ASP A 433 4.79 13.81 7.36
CA ASP A 433 5.25 13.44 6.05
C ASP A 433 5.92 14.64 5.36
N TYR A 434 7.12 14.43 4.82
CA TYR A 434 7.88 15.47 4.09
C TYR A 434 7.16 15.95 2.82
N LEU A 435 6.17 15.21 2.29
CA LEU A 435 5.28 15.63 1.21
C LEU A 435 4.14 16.55 1.69
N ASP A 436 4.07 16.87 2.97
CA ASP A 436 3.07 17.79 3.51
C ASP A 436 3.57 19.24 3.43
N PHE A 437 3.29 19.92 2.32
CA PHE A 437 3.64 21.33 2.13
C PHE A 437 2.92 22.31 3.07
N ALA A 438 1.89 21.86 3.79
CA ALA A 438 1.24 22.66 4.83
C ALA A 438 2.02 22.66 6.15
N SER A 439 3.02 21.80 6.31
CA SER A 439 3.90 21.83 7.48
C SER A 439 4.88 23.02 7.40
N PRO A 440 5.23 23.63 8.55
CA PRO A 440 6.14 24.79 8.56
C PRO A 440 7.58 24.42 8.18
N VAL A 441 7.96 23.16 8.37
CA VAL A 441 9.29 22.62 8.06
C VAL A 441 9.11 21.23 7.47
N SER A 442 9.89 20.89 6.44
CA SER A 442 9.86 19.54 5.83
C SER A 442 10.13 18.46 6.88
N GLY A 443 9.23 17.48 6.95
CA GLY A 443 9.30 16.36 7.88
C GLY A 443 8.93 16.69 9.33
N MET A 444 8.61 17.95 9.68
CA MET A 444 8.21 18.35 11.02
C MET A 444 7.03 19.32 11.00
N GLY A 445 6.00 19.02 11.75
CA GLY A 445 4.79 19.83 11.83
C GLY A 445 3.99 19.54 13.08
N SER A 446 2.69 19.71 13.01
CA SER A 446 1.77 19.47 14.12
C SER A 446 0.70 18.45 13.76
N LYS A 447 0.05 17.93 14.80
CA LYS A 447 -1.05 16.96 14.72
C LYS A 447 -2.27 17.52 15.44
N ALA A 448 -3.47 17.23 14.94
CA ALA A 448 -4.71 17.55 15.59
C ALA A 448 -5.59 16.31 15.76
N GLY A 449 -6.04 16.08 17.00
CA GLY A 449 -7.03 15.07 17.33
C GLY A 449 -8.37 15.73 17.67
N PHE A 450 -9.46 15.15 17.20
CA PHE A 450 -10.82 15.62 17.39
C PHE A 450 -11.61 14.58 18.17
N ASP A 451 -11.99 14.89 19.42
CA ASP A 451 -12.86 14.05 20.24
C ASP A 451 -14.32 14.39 19.95
N ALA A 452 -14.88 13.73 18.94
CA ALA A 452 -16.29 13.82 18.54
C ALA A 452 -17.15 12.72 19.19
N THR A 453 -16.78 12.25 20.39
CA THR A 453 -17.56 11.28 21.17
C THR A 453 -18.56 12.00 22.07
N ASN A 454 -19.61 11.30 22.53
CA ASN A 454 -20.50 11.76 23.60
C ASN A 454 -19.70 12.08 24.86
N LYS A 455 -20.07 13.16 25.57
CA LYS A 455 -19.35 13.56 26.78
C LYS A 455 -19.91 12.92 28.02
N TRP A 456 -19.01 12.40 28.83
CA TRP A 456 -19.34 11.76 30.10
C TRP A 456 -19.20 12.74 31.26
N PRO A 457 -19.79 12.42 32.47
CA PRO A 457 -19.54 13.20 33.67
C PRO A 457 -18.04 13.37 33.93
N GLY A 458 -17.61 14.60 34.15
CA GLY A 458 -16.19 14.97 34.29
C GLY A 458 -15.54 15.54 33.03
N GLU A 459 -16.14 15.35 31.85
CA GLU A 459 -15.70 15.98 30.61
C GLU A 459 -16.46 17.26 30.29
N THR A 460 -17.66 17.40 30.86
CA THR A 460 -18.50 18.59 30.77
C THR A 460 -19.29 18.75 32.06
N THR A 461 -19.63 19.98 32.39
CA THR A 461 -20.56 20.32 33.50
C THR A 461 -22.01 20.35 33.07
N ARG A 462 -22.26 20.29 31.77
CA ARG A 462 -23.61 20.30 31.19
C ARG A 462 -24.17 18.89 31.17
N GLU A 463 -25.46 18.73 31.42
CA GLU A 463 -26.18 17.49 31.14
C GLU A 463 -26.13 17.20 29.62
N TRP A 464 -25.73 15.96 29.27
CA TRP A 464 -25.58 15.57 27.88
C TRP A 464 -26.92 15.28 27.22
N GLY A 465 -27.10 15.69 25.98
CA GLY A 465 -28.34 15.47 25.25
C GLY A 465 -28.65 13.99 24.99
N LEU A 466 -29.93 13.66 24.93
CA LEU A 466 -30.38 12.32 24.57
C LEU A 466 -30.51 12.20 23.04
N PRO A 467 -29.98 11.13 22.43
CA PRO A 467 -30.16 10.88 20.99
C PRO A 467 -31.63 10.68 20.66
N ILE A 468 -32.05 11.19 19.48
CA ILE A 468 -33.36 10.88 18.91
C ILE A 468 -33.24 9.54 18.20
N VAL A 469 -33.91 8.52 18.74
CA VAL A 469 -33.92 7.16 18.15
C VAL A 469 -35.37 6.72 18.02
N MET A 470 -35.73 6.13 16.86
CA MET A 470 -37.06 5.58 16.65
C MET A 470 -37.22 4.27 17.43
N ASP A 471 -38.40 4.02 17.95
CA ASP A 471 -38.73 2.76 18.64
C ASP A 471 -38.49 1.56 17.73
N ALA A 472 -37.87 0.51 18.27
CA ALA A 472 -37.53 -0.70 17.51
C ALA A 472 -38.73 -1.37 16.85
N ASP A 473 -39.88 -1.38 17.52
CA ASP A 473 -41.15 -1.95 16.97
C ASP A 473 -41.63 -1.15 15.76
N ILE A 474 -41.40 0.17 15.75
CA ILE A 474 -41.76 1.01 14.60
C ILE A 474 -40.81 0.74 13.43
N GLN A 475 -39.50 0.65 13.71
CA GLN A 475 -38.53 0.31 12.70
C GLN A 475 -38.84 -1.02 12.01
N GLN A 476 -39.09 -2.09 12.80
CA GLN A 476 -39.46 -3.41 12.26
C GLN A 476 -40.72 -3.38 11.42
N ARG A 477 -41.74 -2.63 11.85
CA ARG A 477 -42.96 -2.49 11.07
C ARG A 477 -42.75 -1.76 9.74
N VAL A 478 -41.90 -0.72 9.75
CA VAL A 478 -41.57 0.02 8.53
C VAL A 478 -40.71 -0.83 7.60
N ASP A 479 -39.74 -1.56 8.12
CA ASP A 479 -38.88 -2.49 7.35
C ASP A 479 -39.76 -3.55 6.64
N ALA A 480 -40.76 -4.09 7.34
CA ALA A 480 -41.65 -5.11 6.79
C ALA A 480 -42.50 -4.62 5.59
N ILE A 481 -42.81 -3.33 5.55
CA ILE A 481 -43.66 -2.74 4.47
C ILE A 481 -42.83 -1.92 3.47
N TRP A 482 -41.50 -1.78 3.68
CA TRP A 482 -40.68 -0.86 2.90
C TRP A 482 -40.75 -1.10 1.39
N ALA A 483 -40.69 -2.39 0.97
CA ALA A 483 -40.78 -2.77 -0.42
C ALA A 483 -42.18 -2.49 -1.03
N GLU A 484 -43.23 -2.49 -0.21
CA GLU A 484 -44.62 -2.22 -0.64
C GLU A 484 -44.87 -0.74 -0.89
N LEU A 485 -44.06 0.15 -0.24
CA LEU A 485 -44.20 1.59 -0.38
C LEU A 485 -43.71 2.11 -1.76
N GLY A 486 -42.90 1.33 -2.48
CA GLY A 486 -42.44 1.66 -3.84
C GLY A 486 -41.49 2.87 -3.89
N ILE A 487 -40.77 3.17 -2.78
CA ILE A 487 -39.83 4.27 -2.62
C ILE A 487 -38.39 3.75 -2.41
#